data_1b35f9e1e11652ab7ca73e44370f46b0
#
_entry.id   1b35f9e1e11652ab7ca73e44370f46b0
#
_cell.length_a   1.000
_cell.length_b   1.000
_cell.length_c   1.000
_cell.angle_alpha   90.00
_cell.angle_beta   90.00
_cell.angle_gamma   90.00
#
_symmetry.space_group_name_H-M   'P 1'
#
loop_
_entity.id
_entity.type
_entity.pdbx_description
1 polymer ?
#
loop_
_entity_poly.entity_id
_entity_poly.type
_entity_poly.pdbx_seq_one_letter_code
_entity_poly.pdbx_strand_id
1 'polypeptide(L)'
;MKGDRTMKKILVVLSVLGLMLGAGMLFAEEAIAPATTPVCAVPAAVPVSPINTGDTAWILISTALVMMMTAPGLAMFYGGLVRRKNVLSTMVQSFFLLALISVQWVLFGYSLAFGPDIGHFIGSLKWMGLQGVGMAPNPDYAATIPHSLFMIYQMMFAAITPALITGAFAERIKFSTFVVFSLLWATLVYDPICHWVWGSGGWLRNMGALDFAGGTVVHISSGVTALIFALMIGKRKGYPDNPAPPHNMVFTLLGAALLWFGWFGFNAGSALGANELAVSAFIATNTAAATAALGWMCLDWFFNGSPTVLGGASGAVAGLVAITPAAGFVTPMGAIMIGIIVALVCYTAVVVIKEKF
;
A
#
# COMPACT_ATOMS: atom_id res chain seq x y z
N MET A 1 -25.20 10.07 -27.91
CA MET A 1 -24.20 9.69 -28.93
C MET A 1 -22.75 9.63 -28.43
N LYS A 2 -22.30 10.42 -27.42
CA LYS A 2 -20.95 10.29 -26.83
C LYS A 2 -20.74 8.97 -26.08
N GLY A 3 -21.72 8.48 -25.30
CA GLY A 3 -21.61 7.26 -24.53
C GLY A 3 -21.43 5.96 -25.34
N ASP A 4 -22.03 5.88 -26.54
CA ASP A 4 -21.91 4.71 -27.40
C ASP A 4 -20.50 4.58 -28.02
N ARG A 5 -19.85 5.69 -28.37
CA ARG A 5 -18.45 5.67 -28.85
C ARG A 5 -17.46 5.26 -27.77
N THR A 6 -17.69 5.70 -26.54
CA THR A 6 -16.82 5.35 -25.39
C THR A 6 -16.95 3.88 -25.06
N MET A 7 -18.17 3.32 -25.06
CA MET A 7 -18.41 1.91 -24.77
C MET A 7 -17.81 0.98 -25.84
N LYS A 8 -17.90 1.34 -27.13
CA LYS A 8 -17.27 0.58 -28.23
C LYS A 8 -15.74 0.58 -28.11
N LYS A 9 -15.14 1.72 -27.76
CA LYS A 9 -13.69 1.82 -27.54
C LYS A 9 -13.22 0.99 -26.34
N ILE A 10 -13.99 0.96 -25.24
CA ILE A 10 -13.70 0.11 -24.07
C ILE A 10 -13.78 -1.38 -24.43
N LEU A 11 -14.78 -1.80 -25.22
CA LEU A 11 -14.88 -3.17 -25.68
C LEU A 11 -13.69 -3.59 -26.54
N VAL A 12 -13.19 -2.73 -27.40
CA VAL A 12 -11.97 -2.99 -28.19
C VAL A 12 -10.75 -3.15 -27.29
N VAL A 13 -10.57 -2.28 -26.30
CA VAL A 13 -9.45 -2.36 -25.34
C VAL A 13 -9.53 -3.65 -24.51
N LEU A 14 -10.72 -4.05 -24.05
CA LEU A 14 -10.91 -5.30 -23.32
C LEU A 14 -10.68 -6.54 -24.22
N SER A 15 -11.02 -6.47 -25.51
CA SER A 15 -10.76 -7.56 -26.46
C SER A 15 -9.28 -7.71 -26.77
N VAL A 16 -8.53 -6.60 -26.90
CA VAL A 16 -7.07 -6.60 -27.05
C VAL A 16 -6.39 -7.15 -25.80
N LEU A 17 -6.93 -6.83 -24.61
CA LEU A 17 -6.44 -7.38 -23.33
C LEU A 17 -6.64 -8.90 -23.24
N GLY A 18 -7.79 -9.41 -23.67
CA GLY A 18 -8.07 -10.85 -23.71
C GLY A 18 -7.11 -11.61 -24.63
N LEU A 19 -6.71 -11.00 -25.74
CA LEU A 19 -5.70 -11.55 -26.66
C LEU A 19 -4.28 -11.53 -26.05
N MET A 20 -3.91 -10.46 -25.31
CA MET A 20 -2.60 -10.37 -24.65
C MET A 20 -2.50 -11.31 -23.43
N LEU A 21 -3.58 -11.54 -22.67
CA LEU A 21 -3.63 -12.51 -21.58
C LEU A 21 -3.47 -13.95 -22.09
N GLY A 22 -4.03 -14.27 -23.25
CA GLY A 22 -3.84 -15.59 -23.90
C GLY A 22 -2.40 -15.83 -24.35
N ALA A 23 -1.69 -14.81 -24.78
CA ALA A 23 -0.27 -14.90 -25.14
C ALA A 23 0.66 -14.99 -23.92
N GLY A 24 0.29 -14.36 -22.79
CA GLY A 24 1.08 -14.38 -21.55
C GLY A 24 1.12 -15.72 -20.84
N MET A 25 0.13 -16.58 -21.04
CA MET A 25 0.12 -17.94 -20.48
C MET A 25 1.11 -18.91 -21.13
N LEU A 26 1.67 -18.55 -22.28
CA LEU A 26 2.67 -19.36 -22.99
C LEU A 26 4.12 -19.14 -22.51
N PHE A 27 4.36 -18.17 -21.62
CA PHE A 27 5.70 -17.84 -21.10
C PHE A 27 5.85 -18.02 -19.59
N ALA A 28 4.93 -18.69 -18.91
CA ALA A 28 4.88 -18.80 -17.44
C ALA A 28 5.52 -20.10 -16.90
N GLU A 29 6.40 -20.78 -17.66
CA GLU A 29 7.00 -22.02 -17.20
C GLU A 29 8.53 -22.02 -17.38
N GLU A 30 9.23 -21.32 -16.48
CA GLU A 30 10.58 -21.68 -16.07
C GLU A 30 10.74 -21.35 -14.58
N ALA A 31 10.39 -22.30 -13.73
CA ALA A 31 10.75 -22.28 -12.32
C ALA A 31 12.26 -22.45 -12.20
N ILE A 32 12.95 -21.46 -11.65
CA ILE A 32 14.38 -21.53 -11.33
C ILE A 32 14.56 -22.60 -10.26
N ALA A 33 15.13 -23.74 -10.62
CA ALA A 33 15.55 -24.78 -9.69
C ALA A 33 16.67 -24.23 -8.78
N PRO A 34 16.68 -24.55 -7.48
CA PRO A 34 17.74 -24.09 -6.58
C PRO A 34 19.07 -24.75 -6.96
N ALA A 35 20.08 -23.94 -7.24
CA ALA A 35 21.45 -24.40 -7.47
C ALA A 35 22.01 -24.95 -6.15
N THR A 36 22.31 -26.25 -6.13
CA THR A 36 23.05 -26.89 -5.05
C THR A 36 24.53 -26.59 -5.19
N THR A 37 25.06 -25.67 -4.39
CA THR A 37 26.51 -25.45 -4.24
C THR A 37 27.10 -26.43 -3.23
N PRO A 38 28.28 -27.00 -3.47
CA PRO A 38 28.90 -27.92 -2.50
C PRO A 38 29.38 -27.18 -1.26
N VAL A 39 29.01 -27.70 -0.10
CA VAL A 39 29.40 -27.18 1.21
C VAL A 39 30.86 -27.43 1.46
N CYS A 40 31.71 -26.39 1.42
CA CYS A 40 33.02 -26.40 1.99
C CYS A 40 32.92 -26.35 3.53
N ALA A 41 33.66 -27.24 4.20
CA ALA A 41 33.74 -27.27 5.65
C ALA A 41 34.25 -25.93 6.22
N VAL A 42 33.44 -25.27 7.01
CA VAL A 42 33.74 -23.96 7.64
C VAL A 42 34.44 -24.21 8.99
N PRO A 43 35.53 -23.45 9.33
CA PRO A 43 36.10 -23.47 10.67
C PRO A 43 35.10 -23.02 11.73
N ALA A 44 35.24 -23.53 12.98
CA ALA A 44 34.34 -23.25 14.08
C ALA A 44 34.02 -21.75 14.23
N ALA A 45 32.71 -21.39 14.08
CA ALA A 45 32.26 -20.03 14.01
C ALA A 45 32.43 -19.30 15.34
N VAL A 46 33.05 -18.14 15.30
CA VAL A 46 32.86 -17.06 16.30
C VAL A 46 31.33 -16.85 16.47
N PRO A 47 30.79 -16.73 17.70
CA PRO A 47 29.34 -16.49 17.85
C PRO A 47 28.96 -15.20 17.11
N VAL A 48 28.36 -15.36 15.96
CA VAL A 48 27.89 -14.24 15.13
C VAL A 48 26.65 -13.70 15.83
N SER A 49 26.63 -12.39 16.12
CA SER A 49 25.42 -11.72 16.55
C SER A 49 24.29 -12.07 15.58
N PRO A 50 23.11 -12.49 16.06
CA PRO A 50 21.98 -12.76 15.18
C PRO A 50 21.50 -11.50 14.42
N ILE A 51 21.95 -10.30 14.83
CA ILE A 51 21.61 -9.03 14.22
C ILE A 51 22.57 -8.76 13.05
N ASN A 52 21.98 -8.63 11.85
CA ASN A 52 22.70 -8.21 10.66
C ASN A 52 22.66 -6.69 10.51
N THR A 53 23.81 -6.04 10.39
CA THR A 53 23.91 -4.58 10.32
C THR A 53 23.36 -4.01 9.00
N GLY A 54 23.52 -4.74 7.88
CA GLY A 54 22.96 -4.36 6.58
C GLY A 54 21.43 -4.40 6.59
N ASP A 55 20.85 -5.50 7.11
CA ASP A 55 19.39 -5.63 7.25
C ASP A 55 18.84 -4.54 8.19
N THR A 56 19.52 -4.31 9.31
CA THR A 56 19.14 -3.26 10.27
C THR A 56 19.15 -1.87 9.64
N ALA A 57 20.21 -1.53 8.89
CA ALA A 57 20.32 -0.25 8.20
C ALA A 57 19.23 -0.10 7.13
N TRP A 58 18.97 -1.17 6.36
CA TRP A 58 17.90 -1.19 5.35
C TRP A 58 16.51 -0.95 5.97
N ILE A 59 16.19 -1.61 7.07
CA ILE A 59 14.86 -1.45 7.70
C ILE A 59 14.74 -0.11 8.44
N LEU A 60 15.81 0.45 9.01
CA LEU A 60 15.80 1.81 9.55
C LEU A 60 15.43 2.83 8.47
N ILE A 61 16.10 2.80 7.30
CA ILE A 61 15.79 3.73 6.22
C ILE A 61 14.43 3.44 5.60
N SER A 62 14.03 2.17 5.46
CA SER A 62 12.71 1.79 4.97
C SER A 62 11.59 2.32 5.88
N THR A 63 11.78 2.28 7.20
CA THR A 63 10.85 2.87 8.17
C THR A 63 10.67 4.37 7.94
N ALA A 64 11.77 5.11 7.75
CA ALA A 64 11.73 6.55 7.45
C ALA A 64 11.06 6.84 6.10
N LEU A 65 11.31 6.00 5.07
CA LEU A 65 10.67 6.11 3.76
C LEU A 65 9.15 5.92 3.85
N VAL A 66 8.66 4.93 4.61
CA VAL A 66 7.21 4.72 4.79
C VAL A 66 6.59 5.85 5.63
N MET A 67 7.28 6.36 6.65
CA MET A 67 6.82 7.55 7.38
C MET A 67 6.64 8.74 6.44
N MET A 68 7.58 8.97 5.53
CA MET A 68 7.49 10.03 4.53
C MET A 68 6.28 9.88 3.61
N MET A 69 5.84 8.65 3.32
CA MET A 69 4.61 8.44 2.54
C MET A 69 3.38 9.02 3.25
N THR A 70 3.29 8.87 4.58
CA THR A 70 2.10 9.28 5.35
C THR A 70 2.01 10.79 5.50
N ALA A 71 3.02 11.41 6.07
CA ALA A 71 2.97 12.83 6.44
C ALA A 71 3.14 13.78 5.24
N PRO A 72 4.24 13.80 4.49
CA PRO A 72 4.34 14.66 3.30
C PRO A 72 3.68 14.05 2.05
N GLY A 73 3.89 12.76 1.76
CA GLY A 73 3.45 12.14 0.52
C GLY A 73 1.92 12.18 0.34
N LEU A 74 1.19 11.48 1.18
CA LEU A 74 -0.27 11.38 1.10
C LEU A 74 -0.94 12.72 1.44
N ALA A 75 -0.40 13.47 2.40
CA ALA A 75 -0.91 14.79 2.75
C ALA A 75 -0.89 15.74 1.54
N MET A 76 0.21 15.79 0.79
CA MET A 76 0.32 16.62 -0.42
C MET A 76 -0.54 16.06 -1.56
N PHE A 77 -0.55 14.74 -1.77
CA PHE A 77 -1.36 14.11 -2.79
C PHE A 77 -2.85 14.46 -2.63
N TYR A 78 -3.42 14.23 -1.46
CA TYR A 78 -4.82 14.58 -1.18
C TYR A 78 -5.04 16.09 -1.04
N GLY A 79 -4.08 16.79 -0.43
CA GLY A 79 -4.14 18.25 -0.26
C GLY A 79 -4.25 18.99 -1.59
N GLY A 80 -3.60 18.51 -2.65
CA GLY A 80 -3.71 19.08 -3.99
C GLY A 80 -5.07 18.84 -4.65
N LEU A 81 -5.78 17.75 -4.29
CA LEU A 81 -7.04 17.35 -4.90
C LEU A 81 -8.28 18.02 -4.30
N VAL A 82 -8.21 18.54 -3.08
CA VAL A 82 -9.34 19.19 -2.41
C VAL A 82 -9.43 20.67 -2.78
N ARG A 83 -10.54 21.34 -2.39
CA ARG A 83 -10.68 22.78 -2.54
C ARG A 83 -9.66 23.54 -1.70
N ARG A 84 -9.17 24.69 -2.19
CA ARG A 84 -8.14 25.52 -1.55
C ARG A 84 -8.41 25.79 -0.05
N LYS A 85 -9.65 26.06 0.33
CA LYS A 85 -10.04 26.31 1.72
C LYS A 85 -9.91 25.09 2.64
N ASN A 86 -9.82 23.90 2.10
CA ASN A 86 -9.79 22.63 2.83
C ASN A 86 -8.41 21.93 2.82
N VAL A 87 -7.41 22.56 2.20
CA VAL A 87 -6.06 21.98 2.05
C VAL A 87 -5.46 21.66 3.40
N LEU A 88 -5.38 22.67 4.29
CA LEU A 88 -4.76 22.49 5.60
C LEU A 88 -5.49 21.44 6.44
N SER A 89 -6.84 21.45 6.43
CA SER A 89 -7.63 20.46 7.17
C SER A 89 -7.45 19.04 6.65
N THR A 90 -7.18 18.87 5.34
CA THR A 90 -6.90 17.56 4.74
C THR A 90 -5.48 17.11 5.07
N MET A 91 -4.49 17.98 4.93
CA MET A 91 -3.10 17.66 5.20
C MET A 91 -2.87 17.31 6.68
N VAL A 92 -3.48 18.06 7.60
CA VAL A 92 -3.34 17.82 9.04
C VAL A 92 -3.90 16.46 9.46
N GLN A 93 -4.87 15.89 8.73
CA GLN A 93 -5.40 14.56 9.04
C GLN A 93 -4.32 13.48 8.92
N SER A 94 -3.52 13.49 7.85
CA SER A 94 -2.41 12.53 7.68
C SER A 94 -1.34 12.69 8.78
N PHE A 95 -0.98 13.95 9.08
CA PHE A 95 -0.02 14.24 10.15
C PHE A 95 -0.54 13.81 11.53
N PHE A 96 -1.80 14.09 11.82
CA PHE A 96 -2.43 13.72 13.09
C PHE A 96 -2.54 12.21 13.25
N LEU A 97 -2.86 11.48 12.17
CA LEU A 97 -2.91 10.01 12.21
C LEU A 97 -1.54 9.39 12.47
N LEU A 98 -0.48 9.95 11.89
CA LEU A 98 0.87 9.49 12.22
C LEU A 98 1.13 9.56 13.73
N ALA A 99 0.75 10.65 14.39
CA ALA A 99 0.90 10.80 15.84
C ALA A 99 -0.07 9.89 16.63
N LEU A 100 -1.36 9.91 16.30
CA LEU A 100 -2.40 9.16 17.01
C LEU A 100 -2.14 7.65 16.98
N ILE A 101 -1.88 7.11 15.80
CA ILE A 101 -1.71 5.67 15.63
C ILE A 101 -0.34 5.22 16.18
N SER A 102 0.69 6.04 16.10
CA SER A 102 1.97 5.71 16.76
C SER A 102 1.80 5.50 18.27
N VAL A 103 1.01 6.34 18.93
CA VAL A 103 0.71 6.18 20.35
C VAL A 103 -0.16 4.94 20.60
N GLN A 104 -1.22 4.75 19.83
CA GLN A 104 -2.10 3.56 19.91
C GLN A 104 -1.29 2.27 19.73
N TRP A 105 -0.37 2.26 18.75
CA TRP A 105 0.47 1.10 18.43
C TRP A 105 1.40 0.73 19.58
N VAL A 106 2.04 1.72 20.21
CA VAL A 106 2.89 1.47 21.38
C VAL A 106 2.06 0.97 22.56
N LEU A 107 0.90 1.55 22.81
CA LEU A 107 0.08 1.19 23.95
C LEU A 107 -0.47 -0.25 23.85
N PHE A 108 -1.09 -0.59 22.72
CA PHE A 108 -1.74 -1.91 22.57
C PHE A 108 -1.84 -2.43 21.14
N GLY A 109 -1.81 -1.57 20.10
CA GLY A 109 -2.04 -1.98 18.72
C GLY A 109 -1.02 -3.01 18.23
N TYR A 110 0.28 -2.81 18.52
CA TYR A 110 1.30 -3.80 18.20
C TYR A 110 1.03 -5.17 18.84
N SER A 111 0.58 -5.18 20.08
CA SER A 111 0.25 -6.41 20.79
C SER A 111 -0.96 -7.12 20.17
N LEU A 112 -1.99 -6.38 19.78
CA LEU A 112 -3.17 -6.93 19.11
C LEU A 112 -2.86 -7.49 17.72
N ALA A 113 -1.95 -6.85 16.98
CA ALA A 113 -1.58 -7.26 15.65
C ALA A 113 -0.55 -8.41 15.61
N PHE A 114 0.49 -8.36 16.44
CA PHE A 114 1.65 -9.24 16.37
C PHE A 114 1.92 -10.04 17.65
N GLY A 115 1.18 -9.79 18.73
CA GLY A 115 1.29 -10.55 19.97
C GLY A 115 0.95 -12.03 19.81
N PRO A 116 1.26 -12.85 20.81
CA PRO A 116 0.89 -14.27 20.82
C PRO A 116 -0.59 -14.47 20.48
N ASP A 117 -0.87 -15.40 19.58
CA ASP A 117 -2.19 -15.63 19.01
C ASP A 117 -3.26 -16.00 20.04
N ILE A 118 -4.46 -15.47 19.83
CA ILE A 118 -5.68 -15.87 20.52
C ILE A 118 -6.72 -16.31 19.47
N GLY A 119 -6.90 -17.61 19.35
CA GLY A 119 -7.96 -18.21 18.54
C GLY A 119 -7.86 -17.92 17.04
N HIS A 120 -6.68 -17.67 16.54
CA HIS A 120 -6.37 -17.33 15.14
C HIS A 120 -6.96 -16.00 14.65
N PHE A 121 -7.47 -15.20 15.59
CA PHE A 121 -8.24 -14.00 15.28
C PHE A 121 -7.55 -12.69 15.68
N ILE A 122 -6.82 -12.68 16.82
CA ILE A 122 -6.19 -11.47 17.34
C ILE A 122 -4.99 -11.84 18.22
N GLY A 123 -4.01 -10.95 18.31
CA GLY A 123 -2.90 -11.09 19.25
C GLY A 123 -3.31 -10.78 20.69
N SER A 124 -2.65 -11.41 21.66
CA SER A 124 -2.84 -11.15 23.09
C SER A 124 -2.24 -9.81 23.49
N LEU A 125 -2.63 -9.30 24.70
CA LEU A 125 -2.07 -8.07 25.26
C LEU A 125 -0.71 -8.26 25.97
N LYS A 126 -0.01 -9.38 25.73
CA LYS A 126 1.28 -9.70 26.37
C LYS A 126 2.35 -8.63 26.08
N TRP A 127 2.30 -7.98 24.92
CA TRP A 127 3.26 -6.93 24.53
C TRP A 127 2.69 -5.52 24.69
N MET A 128 1.64 -5.33 25.47
CA MET A 128 1.08 -4.02 25.77
C MET A 128 2.15 -3.10 26.36
N GLY A 129 2.22 -1.85 25.89
CA GLY A 129 3.29 -0.92 26.25
C GLY A 129 4.68 -1.38 25.80
N LEU A 130 4.75 -2.25 24.77
CA LEU A 130 5.96 -2.87 24.24
C LEU A 130 6.75 -3.72 25.25
N GLN A 131 6.08 -4.23 26.28
CA GLN A 131 6.72 -5.14 27.23
C GLN A 131 7.27 -6.39 26.53
N GLY A 132 8.57 -6.66 26.71
CA GLY A 132 9.24 -7.79 26.05
C GLY A 132 9.60 -7.58 24.58
N VAL A 133 9.32 -6.39 24.00
CA VAL A 133 9.73 -6.01 22.65
C VAL A 133 11.06 -5.26 22.74
N GLY A 134 12.17 -6.00 22.66
CA GLY A 134 13.53 -5.47 22.88
C GLY A 134 14.41 -5.49 21.65
N MET A 135 15.72 -5.50 21.90
CA MET A 135 16.75 -5.53 20.83
C MET A 135 17.04 -6.95 20.31
N ALA A 136 16.67 -8.00 21.06
CA ALA A 136 16.79 -9.36 20.55
C ALA A 136 15.83 -9.56 19.36
N PRO A 137 16.28 -10.19 18.25
CA PRO A 137 15.41 -10.53 17.15
C PRO A 137 14.27 -11.46 17.57
N ASN A 138 13.13 -11.32 16.89
CA ASN A 138 12.02 -12.27 17.01
C ASN A 138 11.97 -13.16 15.77
N PRO A 139 12.32 -14.45 15.85
CA PRO A 139 12.40 -15.34 14.68
C PRO A 139 11.05 -15.60 14.01
N ASP A 140 9.92 -15.39 14.70
CA ASP A 140 8.58 -15.55 14.13
C ASP A 140 8.28 -14.48 13.06
N TYR A 141 8.99 -13.33 13.11
CA TYR A 141 8.79 -12.19 12.25
C TYR A 141 10.05 -11.79 11.47
N ALA A 142 11.17 -11.55 12.18
CA ALA A 142 12.43 -11.13 11.57
C ALA A 142 13.64 -11.61 12.41
N ALA A 143 14.36 -12.58 11.87
CA ALA A 143 15.46 -13.24 12.59
C ALA A 143 16.76 -12.44 12.64
N THR A 144 16.93 -11.43 11.77
CA THR A 144 18.20 -10.72 11.55
C THR A 144 18.20 -9.26 12.00
N ILE A 145 17.06 -8.74 12.45
CA ILE A 145 16.92 -7.36 12.93
C ILE A 145 16.32 -7.30 14.33
N PRO A 146 16.55 -6.25 15.12
CA PRO A 146 15.92 -6.06 16.42
C PRO A 146 14.38 -6.14 16.35
N HIS A 147 13.75 -6.82 17.30
CA HIS A 147 12.27 -6.89 17.38
C HIS A 147 11.64 -5.48 17.46
N SER A 148 12.27 -4.56 18.21
CA SER A 148 11.84 -3.17 18.29
C SER A 148 11.92 -2.44 16.94
N LEU A 149 12.85 -2.81 16.05
CA LEU A 149 12.92 -2.25 14.71
C LEU A 149 11.81 -2.82 13.81
N PHE A 150 11.51 -4.10 13.90
CA PHE A 150 10.33 -4.68 13.25
C PHE A 150 9.04 -3.99 13.71
N MET A 151 8.89 -3.78 15.01
CA MET A 151 7.73 -3.10 15.60
C MET A 151 7.52 -1.70 15.03
N ILE A 152 8.56 -0.86 14.96
CA ILE A 152 8.41 0.52 14.45
C ILE A 152 8.25 0.56 12.93
N TYR A 153 8.82 -0.39 12.19
CA TYR A 153 8.56 -0.56 10.77
C TYR A 153 7.07 -0.84 10.52
N GLN A 154 6.49 -1.78 11.25
CA GLN A 154 5.06 -2.12 11.15
C GLN A 154 4.13 -0.99 11.64
N MET A 155 4.60 -0.16 12.59
CA MET A 155 3.88 1.04 13.02
C MET A 155 3.58 1.98 11.84
N MET A 156 4.49 2.11 10.87
CA MET A 156 4.30 3.00 9.73
C MET A 156 3.16 2.51 8.83
N PHE A 157 2.97 1.21 8.71
CA PHE A 157 1.83 0.61 7.98
C PHE A 157 0.51 0.85 8.73
N ALA A 158 0.52 0.67 10.06
CA ALA A 158 -0.65 0.97 10.88
C ALA A 158 -1.07 2.45 10.78
N ALA A 159 -0.10 3.37 10.71
CA ALA A 159 -0.38 4.80 10.63
C ALA A 159 -0.89 5.25 9.26
N ILE A 160 -0.34 4.72 8.15
CA ILE A 160 -0.75 5.13 6.80
C ILE A 160 -2.13 4.58 6.43
N THR A 161 -2.51 3.42 6.92
CA THR A 161 -3.73 2.73 6.48
C THR A 161 -5.01 3.54 6.73
N PRO A 162 -5.31 4.05 7.94
CA PRO A 162 -6.45 4.94 8.14
C PRO A 162 -6.30 6.28 7.42
N ALA A 163 -5.06 6.73 7.14
CA ALA A 163 -4.83 7.94 6.37
C ALA A 163 -5.30 7.81 4.91
N LEU A 164 -5.21 6.62 4.31
CA LEU A 164 -5.75 6.34 2.97
C LEU A 164 -7.27 6.54 2.89
N ILE A 165 -8.01 6.31 3.97
CA ILE A 165 -9.47 6.46 4.02
C ILE A 165 -9.88 7.94 3.96
N THR A 166 -9.01 8.87 4.38
CA THR A 166 -9.35 10.29 4.53
C THR A 166 -9.83 10.94 3.23
N GLY A 167 -9.37 10.46 2.08
CA GLY A 167 -9.85 10.90 0.77
C GLY A 167 -11.35 10.67 0.55
N ALA A 168 -11.93 9.63 1.15
CA ALA A 168 -13.34 9.28 1.00
C ALA A 168 -14.27 10.27 1.72
N PHE A 169 -13.87 10.81 2.83
CA PHE A 169 -14.67 11.76 3.62
C PHE A 169 -14.12 13.20 3.61
N ALA A 170 -13.11 13.47 2.79
CA ALA A 170 -12.55 14.81 2.65
C ALA A 170 -13.65 15.87 2.48
N GLU A 171 -13.54 16.99 3.21
CA GLU A 171 -14.50 18.11 3.22
C GLU A 171 -15.88 17.81 3.85
N ARG A 172 -16.13 16.60 4.41
CA ARG A 172 -17.47 16.16 4.85
C ARG A 172 -17.55 15.62 6.27
N ILE A 173 -16.44 15.59 7.02
CA ILE A 173 -16.39 15.06 8.40
C ILE A 173 -15.90 16.13 9.37
N LYS A 174 -16.42 16.10 10.61
CA LYS A 174 -15.89 16.89 11.73
C LYS A 174 -14.60 16.25 12.24
N PHE A 175 -13.64 17.07 12.66
CA PHE A 175 -12.33 16.57 13.13
C PHE A 175 -12.47 15.61 14.33
N SER A 176 -13.36 15.91 15.29
CA SER A 176 -13.61 15.01 16.43
C SER A 176 -14.12 13.64 16.00
N THR A 177 -15.07 13.60 15.04
CA THR A 177 -15.58 12.34 14.49
C THR A 177 -14.49 11.57 13.75
N PHE A 178 -13.64 12.28 13.00
CA PHE A 178 -12.47 11.68 12.35
C PHE A 178 -11.53 11.03 13.36
N VAL A 179 -11.21 11.69 14.48
CA VAL A 179 -10.32 11.14 15.51
C VAL A 179 -10.89 9.85 16.11
N VAL A 180 -12.16 9.88 16.54
CA VAL A 180 -12.83 8.71 17.14
C VAL A 180 -12.92 7.57 16.12
N PHE A 181 -13.35 7.86 14.90
CA PHE A 181 -13.42 6.86 13.83
C PHE A 181 -12.08 6.21 13.58
N SER A 182 -11.02 7.00 13.43
CA SER A 182 -9.69 6.47 13.10
C SER A 182 -9.12 5.60 14.20
N LEU A 183 -9.29 5.98 15.46
CA LEU A 183 -8.85 5.19 16.61
C LEU A 183 -9.59 3.85 16.69
N LEU A 184 -10.92 3.89 16.59
CA LEU A 184 -11.75 2.68 16.61
C LEU A 184 -11.47 1.78 15.42
N TRP A 185 -11.33 2.36 14.22
CA TRP A 185 -11.06 1.61 13.00
C TRP A 185 -9.69 0.93 13.05
N ALA A 186 -8.64 1.64 13.51
CA ALA A 186 -7.33 1.03 13.67
C ALA A 186 -7.38 -0.16 14.63
N THR A 187 -8.06 -0.01 15.77
CA THR A 187 -8.12 -1.05 16.81
C THR A 187 -9.03 -2.23 16.43
N LEU A 188 -10.19 -1.97 15.81
CA LEU A 188 -11.22 -2.99 15.57
C LEU A 188 -11.15 -3.61 14.17
N VAL A 189 -10.46 -2.96 13.23
CA VAL A 189 -10.37 -3.41 11.84
C VAL A 189 -8.92 -3.68 11.45
N TYR A 190 -8.04 -2.68 11.58
CA TYR A 190 -6.66 -2.83 11.14
C TYR A 190 -5.90 -3.88 11.97
N ASP A 191 -5.88 -3.76 13.30
CA ASP A 191 -5.12 -4.65 14.17
C ASP A 191 -5.53 -6.13 13.97
N PRO A 192 -6.85 -6.49 13.95
CA PRO A 192 -7.27 -7.86 13.65
C PRO A 192 -6.88 -8.33 12.24
N ILE A 193 -7.11 -7.53 11.18
CA ILE A 193 -6.75 -7.92 9.82
C ILE A 193 -5.23 -8.11 9.69
N CYS A 194 -4.43 -7.25 10.31
CA CYS A 194 -2.99 -7.39 10.40
C CYS A 194 -2.59 -8.71 11.05
N HIS A 195 -3.24 -9.08 12.16
CA HIS A 195 -3.02 -10.38 12.82
C HIS A 195 -3.40 -11.55 11.92
N TRP A 196 -4.55 -11.49 11.25
CA TRP A 196 -4.99 -12.57 10.35
C TRP A 196 -3.98 -12.90 9.25
N VAL A 197 -3.37 -11.85 8.67
CA VAL A 197 -2.51 -11.97 7.48
C VAL A 197 -1.04 -12.12 7.84
N TRP A 198 -0.56 -11.37 8.84
CA TRP A 198 0.86 -11.27 9.18
C TRP A 198 1.20 -11.79 10.58
N GLY A 199 0.24 -11.81 11.50
CA GLY A 199 0.45 -12.31 12.85
C GLY A 199 0.80 -13.80 12.88
N SER A 200 1.71 -14.20 13.77
CA SER A 200 2.02 -15.61 14.01
C SER A 200 0.80 -16.31 14.59
N GLY A 201 0.25 -17.29 13.88
CA GLY A 201 -0.99 -17.99 14.24
C GLY A 201 -2.25 -17.44 13.55
N GLY A 202 -2.19 -16.31 12.86
CA GLY A 202 -3.33 -15.74 12.13
C GLY A 202 -3.93 -16.70 11.10
N TRP A 203 -5.26 -16.72 10.97
CA TRP A 203 -5.95 -17.73 10.17
C TRP A 203 -5.65 -17.62 8.67
N LEU A 204 -5.54 -16.41 8.10
CA LEU A 204 -5.17 -16.24 6.68
C LEU A 204 -3.71 -16.64 6.42
N ARG A 205 -2.80 -16.28 7.35
CA ARG A 205 -1.41 -16.73 7.29
C ARG A 205 -1.31 -18.25 7.31
N ASN A 206 -2.05 -18.91 8.18
CA ASN A 206 -2.08 -20.36 8.27
C ASN A 206 -2.69 -21.05 7.04
N MET A 207 -3.58 -20.35 6.33
CA MET A 207 -4.12 -20.81 5.04
C MET A 207 -3.15 -20.61 3.86
N GLY A 208 -1.99 -19.95 4.09
CA GLY A 208 -1.02 -19.66 3.05
C GLY A 208 -1.34 -18.44 2.19
N ALA A 209 -2.18 -17.51 2.68
CA ALA A 209 -2.45 -16.27 1.97
C ALA A 209 -1.17 -15.46 1.75
N LEU A 210 -0.94 -15.03 0.51
CA LEU A 210 0.21 -14.23 0.14
C LEU A 210 -0.16 -12.74 0.17
N ASP A 211 0.48 -12.00 1.05
CA ASP A 211 0.40 -10.54 1.11
C ASP A 211 1.76 -9.97 1.50
N PHE A 212 2.58 -9.68 0.49
CA PHE A 212 3.98 -9.31 0.70
C PHE A 212 4.15 -8.05 1.53
N ALA A 213 3.39 -7.00 1.21
CA ALA A 213 3.58 -5.69 1.83
C ALA A 213 2.25 -4.97 2.18
N GLY A 214 1.10 -5.65 2.20
CA GLY A 214 -0.14 -5.05 2.68
C GLY A 214 -1.23 -4.83 1.63
N GLY A 215 -1.26 -5.64 0.58
CA GLY A 215 -2.38 -5.61 -0.37
C GLY A 215 -3.72 -5.82 0.32
N THR A 216 -3.80 -6.77 1.24
CA THR A 216 -5.00 -7.04 2.06
C THR A 216 -5.03 -6.15 3.29
N VAL A 217 -3.93 -6.15 4.06
CA VAL A 217 -3.85 -5.46 5.36
C VAL A 217 -4.05 -3.96 5.22
N VAL A 218 -3.47 -3.33 4.19
CA VAL A 218 -3.50 -1.88 3.98
C VAL A 218 -4.53 -1.49 2.92
N HIS A 219 -4.40 -2.03 1.69
CA HIS A 219 -5.11 -1.49 0.54
C HIS A 219 -6.55 -1.97 0.41
N ILE A 220 -6.81 -3.26 0.59
CA ILE A 220 -8.20 -3.78 0.56
C ILE A 220 -8.98 -3.25 1.76
N SER A 221 -8.41 -3.31 2.97
CA SER A 221 -9.07 -2.85 4.19
C SER A 221 -9.45 -1.37 4.13
N SER A 222 -8.51 -0.50 3.75
CA SER A 222 -8.78 0.93 3.61
C SER A 222 -9.67 1.26 2.40
N GLY A 223 -9.49 0.57 1.27
CA GLY A 223 -10.24 0.81 0.04
C GLY A 223 -11.73 0.44 0.18
N VAL A 224 -12.03 -0.73 0.75
CA VAL A 224 -13.41 -1.14 1.04
C VAL A 224 -14.07 -0.20 2.04
N THR A 225 -13.33 0.16 3.10
CA THR A 225 -13.83 1.14 4.08
C THR A 225 -14.10 2.50 3.42
N ALA A 226 -13.20 2.98 2.57
CA ALA A 226 -13.36 4.23 1.84
C ALA A 226 -14.60 4.22 0.93
N LEU A 227 -14.84 3.11 0.23
CA LEU A 227 -16.03 2.93 -0.63
C LEU A 227 -17.31 3.00 0.19
N ILE A 228 -17.42 2.20 1.25
CA ILE A 228 -18.61 2.17 2.12
C ILE A 228 -18.83 3.54 2.77
N PHE A 229 -17.76 4.16 3.26
CA PHE A 229 -17.84 5.48 3.85
C PHE A 229 -18.35 6.54 2.85
N ALA A 230 -17.83 6.52 1.62
CA ALA A 230 -18.27 7.44 0.56
C ALA A 230 -19.76 7.26 0.22
N LEU A 231 -20.25 6.02 0.18
CA LEU A 231 -21.67 5.71 -0.04
C LEU A 231 -22.55 6.20 1.12
N MET A 232 -22.12 5.97 2.36
CA MET A 232 -22.90 6.33 3.55
C MET A 232 -22.98 7.85 3.79
N ILE A 233 -21.87 8.57 3.56
CA ILE A 233 -21.82 10.03 3.83
C ILE A 233 -22.49 10.85 2.71
N GLY A 234 -22.75 10.24 1.56
CA GLY A 234 -23.42 10.88 0.42
C GLY A 234 -22.51 11.79 -0.40
N LYS A 235 -23.12 12.52 -1.34
CA LYS A 235 -22.42 13.34 -2.34
C LYS A 235 -21.82 14.61 -1.71
N ARG A 236 -20.68 15.06 -2.27
CA ARG A 236 -20.10 16.37 -1.92
C ARG A 236 -21.03 17.50 -2.35
N LYS A 237 -21.03 18.59 -1.57
CA LYS A 237 -21.83 19.79 -1.89
C LYS A 237 -21.42 20.32 -3.28
N GLY A 238 -22.40 20.41 -4.18
CA GLY A 238 -22.23 20.86 -5.57
C GLY A 238 -21.97 19.76 -6.59
N TYR A 239 -21.81 18.51 -6.19
CA TYR A 239 -21.65 17.38 -7.12
C TYR A 239 -23.02 16.82 -7.56
N PRO A 240 -23.24 16.50 -8.85
CA PRO A 240 -22.32 16.61 -10.00
C PRO A 240 -22.33 17.97 -10.71
N ASP A 241 -23.27 18.87 -10.44
CA ASP A 241 -23.56 20.05 -11.26
C ASP A 241 -22.49 21.15 -11.16
N ASN A 242 -21.76 21.21 -10.05
CA ASN A 242 -20.66 22.14 -9.82
C ASN A 242 -19.47 21.41 -9.19
N PRO A 243 -18.76 20.55 -9.96
CA PRO A 243 -17.61 19.82 -9.46
C PRO A 243 -16.48 20.79 -9.13
N ALA A 244 -15.87 20.61 -7.95
CA ALA A 244 -14.71 21.38 -7.56
C ALA A 244 -13.45 20.78 -8.20
N PRO A 245 -12.75 21.48 -9.10
CA PRO A 245 -11.51 21.00 -9.66
C PRO A 245 -10.42 20.93 -8.57
N PRO A 246 -9.40 20.06 -8.75
CA PRO A 246 -8.21 20.05 -7.90
C PRO A 246 -7.60 21.44 -7.84
N HIS A 247 -7.29 21.94 -6.63
CA HIS A 247 -6.83 23.32 -6.50
C HIS A 247 -5.34 23.48 -6.83
N ASN A 248 -4.53 22.42 -6.66
CA ASN A 248 -3.07 22.48 -6.85
C ASN A 248 -2.50 21.15 -7.34
N MET A 249 -2.39 21.02 -8.66
CA MET A 249 -1.86 19.83 -9.30
C MET A 249 -0.35 19.61 -9.03
N VAL A 250 0.40 20.68 -8.72
CA VAL A 250 1.82 20.56 -8.34
C VAL A 250 1.94 19.81 -7.02
N PHE A 251 1.10 20.12 -6.03
CA PHE A 251 1.07 19.37 -4.76
C PHE A 251 0.68 17.91 -4.98
N THR A 252 -0.30 17.64 -5.83
CA THR A 252 -0.71 16.28 -6.16
C THR A 252 0.43 15.49 -6.80
N LEU A 253 1.13 16.09 -7.77
CA LEU A 253 2.26 15.44 -8.44
C LEU A 253 3.44 15.19 -7.49
N LEU A 254 3.81 16.19 -6.68
CA LEU A 254 4.87 16.03 -5.68
C LEU A 254 4.48 14.97 -4.64
N GLY A 255 3.22 14.95 -4.20
CA GLY A 255 2.71 13.91 -3.30
C GLY A 255 2.81 12.53 -3.92
N ALA A 256 2.42 12.36 -5.18
CA ALA A 256 2.55 11.09 -5.91
C ALA A 256 4.02 10.66 -6.03
N ALA A 257 4.94 11.59 -6.32
CA ALA A 257 6.37 11.31 -6.40
C ALA A 257 6.95 10.87 -5.05
N LEU A 258 6.57 11.53 -3.95
CA LEU A 258 6.97 11.14 -2.60
C LEU A 258 6.38 9.79 -2.18
N LEU A 259 5.14 9.49 -2.57
CA LEU A 259 4.54 8.17 -2.40
C LEU A 259 5.34 7.11 -3.17
N TRP A 260 5.67 7.35 -4.43
CA TRP A 260 6.47 6.41 -5.23
C TRP A 260 7.84 6.16 -4.61
N PHE A 261 8.55 7.22 -4.24
CA PHE A 261 9.86 7.12 -3.60
C PHE A 261 9.78 6.33 -2.28
N GLY A 262 8.80 6.64 -1.43
CA GLY A 262 8.62 5.94 -0.16
C GLY A 262 8.20 4.47 -0.33
N TRP A 263 7.57 4.13 -1.47
CA TRP A 263 7.12 2.76 -1.74
C TRP A 263 8.26 1.76 -1.93
N PHE A 264 9.45 2.22 -2.21
CA PHE A 264 10.64 1.36 -2.16
C PHE A 264 10.90 0.83 -0.75
N GLY A 265 10.75 1.68 0.26
CA GLY A 265 10.79 1.24 1.67
C GLY A 265 9.57 0.41 2.05
N PHE A 266 8.38 0.74 1.50
CA PHE A 266 7.14 0.02 1.77
C PHE A 266 7.20 -1.43 1.26
N ASN A 267 7.52 -1.63 0.00
CA ASN A 267 7.55 -2.97 -0.62
C ASN A 267 8.89 -3.68 -0.38
N ALA A 268 10.02 -3.10 -0.78
CA ALA A 268 11.29 -3.78 -0.65
C ALA A 268 11.77 -3.88 0.81
N GLY A 269 11.33 -2.96 1.70
CA GLY A 269 11.51 -3.11 3.14
C GLY A 269 10.76 -4.30 3.73
N SER A 270 9.64 -4.71 3.12
CA SER A 270 8.86 -5.89 3.56
C SER A 270 9.58 -7.23 3.35
N ALA A 271 10.70 -7.24 2.65
CA ALA A 271 11.63 -8.38 2.65
C ALA A 271 12.34 -8.58 4.01
N LEU A 272 12.23 -7.60 4.93
CA LEU A 272 12.82 -7.58 6.27
C LEU A 272 14.33 -7.79 6.31
N GLY A 273 15.02 -7.51 5.19
CA GLY A 273 16.47 -7.62 5.03
C GLY A 273 16.94 -7.05 3.71
N ALA A 274 18.24 -6.74 3.61
CA ALA A 274 18.92 -6.27 2.40
C ALA A 274 19.38 -7.47 1.55
N ASN A 275 18.43 -8.19 0.96
CA ASN A 275 18.61 -9.45 0.27
C ASN A 275 18.05 -9.43 -1.16
N GLU A 276 18.18 -10.56 -1.88
CA GLU A 276 17.68 -10.71 -3.26
C GLU A 276 16.17 -10.45 -3.37
N LEU A 277 15.40 -10.83 -2.35
CA LEU A 277 13.96 -10.59 -2.31
C LEU A 277 13.63 -9.09 -2.24
N ALA A 278 14.42 -8.31 -1.47
CA ALA A 278 14.29 -6.85 -1.43
C ALA A 278 14.59 -6.23 -2.81
N VAL A 279 15.64 -6.70 -3.50
CA VAL A 279 15.99 -6.22 -4.84
C VAL A 279 14.89 -6.56 -5.85
N SER A 280 14.36 -7.79 -5.83
CA SER A 280 13.25 -8.20 -6.68
C SER A 280 12.00 -7.34 -6.45
N ALA A 281 11.61 -7.12 -5.19
CA ALA A 281 10.48 -6.29 -4.83
C ALA A 281 10.68 -4.82 -5.24
N PHE A 282 11.90 -4.29 -5.16
CA PHE A 282 12.25 -2.95 -5.61
C PHE A 282 12.01 -2.79 -7.12
N ILE A 283 12.51 -3.74 -7.91
CA ILE A 283 12.36 -3.75 -9.37
C ILE A 283 10.89 -3.89 -9.76
N ALA A 284 10.17 -4.84 -9.17
CA ALA A 284 8.75 -5.07 -9.45
C ALA A 284 7.90 -3.83 -9.11
N THR A 285 8.17 -3.18 -7.99
CA THR A 285 7.49 -1.97 -7.55
C THR A 285 7.64 -0.83 -8.55
N ASN A 286 8.89 -0.54 -8.95
CA ASN A 286 9.15 0.51 -9.94
C ASN A 286 8.51 0.20 -11.29
N THR A 287 8.63 -1.04 -11.75
CA THR A 287 8.15 -1.48 -13.06
C THR A 287 6.62 -1.36 -13.15
N ALA A 288 5.88 -1.83 -12.14
CA ALA A 288 4.41 -1.74 -12.13
C ALA A 288 3.92 -0.29 -12.06
N ALA A 289 4.56 0.55 -11.23
CA ALA A 289 4.22 1.97 -11.12
C ALA A 289 4.43 2.71 -12.44
N ALA A 290 5.59 2.54 -13.07
CA ALA A 290 5.91 3.16 -14.36
C ALA A 290 4.95 2.71 -15.47
N THR A 291 4.69 1.40 -15.54
CA THR A 291 3.78 0.84 -16.54
C THR A 291 2.34 1.34 -16.36
N ALA A 292 1.86 1.41 -15.12
CA ALA A 292 0.51 1.90 -14.85
C ALA A 292 0.37 3.41 -15.10
N ALA A 293 1.40 4.21 -14.79
CA ALA A 293 1.43 5.62 -15.11
C ALA A 293 1.33 5.86 -16.62
N LEU A 294 2.17 5.18 -17.40
CA LEU A 294 2.14 5.26 -18.86
C LEU A 294 0.82 4.74 -19.44
N GLY A 295 0.33 3.61 -18.92
CA GLY A 295 -0.95 3.03 -19.32
C GLY A 295 -2.11 4.01 -19.13
N TRP A 296 -2.21 4.67 -17.97
CA TRP A 296 -3.24 5.68 -17.72
C TRP A 296 -3.10 6.88 -18.64
N MET A 297 -1.88 7.40 -18.83
CA MET A 297 -1.63 8.52 -19.76
C MET A 297 -1.98 8.17 -21.20
N CYS A 298 -1.70 6.94 -21.64
CA CYS A 298 -2.11 6.46 -22.97
C CYS A 298 -3.64 6.38 -23.10
N LEU A 299 -4.36 5.93 -22.06
CA LEU A 299 -5.82 5.92 -22.03
C LEU A 299 -6.40 7.35 -22.09
N ASP A 300 -5.84 8.29 -21.32
CA ASP A 300 -6.22 9.70 -21.42
C ASP A 300 -6.02 10.22 -22.84
N TRP A 301 -4.87 9.94 -23.44
CA TRP A 301 -4.59 10.38 -24.82
C TRP A 301 -5.59 9.79 -25.81
N PHE A 302 -5.87 8.51 -25.68
CA PHE A 302 -6.79 7.83 -26.59
C PHE A 302 -8.25 8.30 -26.45
N PHE A 303 -8.73 8.52 -25.21
CA PHE A 303 -10.13 8.88 -24.95
C PHE A 303 -10.37 10.38 -24.94
N ASN A 304 -9.42 11.18 -24.43
CA ASN A 304 -9.56 12.61 -24.18
C ASN A 304 -8.73 13.49 -25.14
N GLY A 305 -7.87 12.87 -25.98
CA GLY A 305 -7.04 13.57 -26.96
C GLY A 305 -5.71 14.10 -26.42
N SER A 306 -5.47 14.07 -25.10
CA SER A 306 -4.20 14.46 -24.50
C SER A 306 -3.98 13.75 -23.16
N PRO A 307 -2.72 13.41 -22.80
CA PRO A 307 -2.40 12.88 -21.50
C PRO A 307 -2.58 13.94 -20.41
N THR A 308 -2.95 13.52 -19.21
CA THR A 308 -3.13 14.43 -18.08
C THR A 308 -2.12 14.17 -16.95
N VAL A 309 -1.72 15.22 -16.23
CA VAL A 309 -0.85 15.12 -15.04
C VAL A 309 -1.54 14.27 -13.95
N LEU A 310 -2.84 14.47 -13.77
CA LEU A 310 -3.63 13.72 -12.80
C LEU A 310 -3.69 12.24 -13.19
N GLY A 311 -3.86 11.93 -14.48
CA GLY A 311 -3.85 10.56 -14.98
C GLY A 311 -2.52 9.86 -14.72
N GLY A 312 -1.40 10.51 -15.04
CA GLY A 312 -0.07 9.97 -14.75
C GLY A 312 0.16 9.71 -13.25
N ALA A 313 -0.19 10.66 -12.39
CA ALA A 313 -0.08 10.52 -10.94
C ALA A 313 -1.00 9.41 -10.39
N SER A 314 -2.25 9.35 -10.86
CA SER A 314 -3.22 8.31 -10.45
C SER A 314 -2.79 6.93 -10.92
N GLY A 315 -2.30 6.81 -12.16
CA GLY A 315 -1.79 5.58 -12.72
C GLY A 315 -0.58 5.06 -11.93
N ALA A 316 0.39 5.93 -11.62
CA ALA A 316 1.54 5.56 -10.81
C ALA A 316 1.10 4.98 -9.45
N VAL A 317 0.24 5.70 -8.71
CA VAL A 317 -0.25 5.24 -7.41
C VAL A 317 -1.07 3.94 -7.54
N ALA A 318 -1.89 3.80 -8.58
CA ALA A 318 -2.62 2.55 -8.83
C ALA A 318 -1.68 1.35 -9.06
N GLY A 319 -0.60 1.55 -9.83
CA GLY A 319 0.45 0.54 -10.04
C GLY A 319 1.15 0.14 -8.74
N LEU A 320 1.49 1.12 -7.91
CA LEU A 320 2.11 0.90 -6.60
C LEU A 320 1.18 0.09 -5.68
N VAL A 321 -0.10 0.42 -5.63
CA VAL A 321 -1.10 -0.30 -4.84
C VAL A 321 -1.26 -1.73 -5.32
N ALA A 322 -1.42 -1.94 -6.64
CA ALA A 322 -1.68 -3.27 -7.20
C ALA A 322 -0.50 -4.23 -7.07
N ILE A 323 0.75 -3.74 -7.15
CA ILE A 323 1.94 -4.56 -7.01
C ILE A 323 2.22 -4.96 -5.57
N THR A 324 1.74 -4.19 -4.60
CA THR A 324 2.06 -4.33 -3.17
C THR A 324 1.90 -5.76 -2.63
N PRO A 325 0.79 -6.49 -2.87
CA PRO A 325 0.66 -7.86 -2.37
C PRO A 325 1.61 -8.86 -3.05
N ALA A 326 2.07 -8.55 -4.26
CA ALA A 326 2.81 -9.46 -5.12
C ALA A 326 4.28 -9.08 -5.33
N ALA A 327 4.76 -7.95 -4.79
CA ALA A 327 6.04 -7.35 -5.13
C ALA A 327 7.25 -8.29 -4.96
N GLY A 328 7.22 -9.16 -3.94
CA GLY A 328 8.25 -10.17 -3.70
C GLY A 328 8.08 -11.50 -4.45
N PHE A 329 6.98 -11.66 -5.21
CA PHE A 329 6.59 -12.95 -5.77
C PHE A 329 6.52 -12.96 -7.30
N VAL A 330 6.66 -11.82 -7.97
CA VAL A 330 6.49 -11.69 -9.41
C VAL A 330 7.75 -11.25 -10.12
N THR A 331 7.91 -11.71 -11.35
CA THR A 331 8.99 -11.25 -12.24
C THR A 331 8.71 -9.82 -12.75
N PRO A 332 9.71 -9.12 -13.32
CA PRO A 332 9.49 -7.82 -13.96
C PRO A 332 8.41 -7.84 -15.05
N MET A 333 8.29 -8.93 -15.81
CA MET A 333 7.23 -9.08 -16.80
C MET A 333 5.85 -9.22 -16.14
N GLY A 334 5.73 -9.95 -15.03
CA GLY A 334 4.53 -10.00 -14.21
C GLY A 334 4.14 -8.61 -13.68
N ALA A 335 5.12 -7.80 -13.27
CA ALA A 335 4.89 -6.43 -12.82
C ALA A 335 4.38 -5.51 -13.95
N ILE A 336 4.88 -5.68 -15.20
CA ILE A 336 4.33 -4.98 -16.39
C ILE A 336 2.86 -5.35 -16.59
N MET A 337 2.52 -6.64 -16.54
CA MET A 337 1.13 -7.10 -16.71
C MET A 337 0.21 -6.53 -15.63
N ILE A 338 0.63 -6.55 -14.37
CA ILE A 338 -0.11 -5.94 -13.25
C ILE A 338 -0.33 -4.44 -13.52
N GLY A 339 0.71 -3.72 -13.96
CA GLY A 339 0.63 -2.30 -14.26
C GLY A 339 -0.37 -1.98 -15.39
N ILE A 340 -0.37 -2.75 -16.47
CA ILE A 340 -1.34 -2.59 -17.57
C ILE A 340 -2.77 -2.86 -17.08
N ILE A 341 -2.98 -3.98 -16.41
CA ILE A 341 -4.32 -4.40 -15.96
C ILE A 341 -4.89 -3.37 -14.99
N VAL A 342 -4.11 -2.93 -14.00
CA VAL A 342 -4.61 -1.96 -13.01
C VAL A 342 -4.89 -0.60 -13.63
N ALA A 343 -4.10 -0.15 -14.60
CA ALA A 343 -4.38 1.09 -15.31
C ALA A 343 -5.75 1.04 -16.00
N LEU A 344 -6.06 -0.05 -16.69
CA LEU A 344 -7.36 -0.25 -17.35
C LEU A 344 -8.52 -0.33 -16.37
N VAL A 345 -8.37 -1.13 -15.30
CA VAL A 345 -9.43 -1.32 -14.30
C VAL A 345 -9.72 -0.03 -13.55
N CYS A 346 -8.68 0.64 -13.05
CA CYS A 346 -8.84 1.89 -12.29
C CYS A 346 -9.31 3.04 -13.18
N TYR A 347 -8.81 3.15 -14.40
CA TYR A 347 -9.30 4.14 -15.37
C TYR A 347 -10.81 3.95 -15.63
N THR A 348 -11.23 2.72 -15.89
CA THR A 348 -12.65 2.40 -16.11
C THR A 348 -13.50 2.71 -14.87
N ALA A 349 -13.01 2.37 -13.69
CA ALA A 349 -13.71 2.65 -12.44
C ALA A 349 -13.90 4.17 -12.21
N VAL A 350 -12.88 4.97 -12.48
CA VAL A 350 -12.92 6.42 -12.24
C VAL A 350 -13.70 7.15 -13.33
N VAL A 351 -13.48 6.81 -14.60
CA VAL A 351 -14.03 7.58 -15.75
C VAL A 351 -15.42 7.09 -16.14
N VAL A 352 -15.74 5.79 -15.95
CA VAL A 352 -17.00 5.23 -16.42
C VAL A 352 -17.95 4.92 -15.28
N ILE A 353 -17.47 4.21 -14.25
CA ILE A 353 -18.36 3.75 -13.15
C ILE A 353 -18.73 4.92 -12.25
N LYS A 354 -17.74 5.69 -11.78
CA LYS A 354 -17.97 6.83 -10.89
C LYS A 354 -18.89 7.90 -11.47
N GLU A 355 -18.89 8.10 -12.80
CA GLU A 355 -19.79 9.08 -13.44
C GLU A 355 -21.27 8.65 -13.44
N LYS A 356 -21.53 7.33 -13.27
CA LYS A 356 -22.88 6.78 -13.24
C LYS A 356 -23.54 6.80 -11.86
N PHE A 357 -22.74 6.85 -10.80
CA PHE A 357 -23.16 6.83 -9.40
C PHE A 357 -22.85 8.15 -8.68
#